data_9e100c3e1ffd5c67bfba4a082a069482
#
_entry.id   9e100c3e1ffd5c67bfba4a082a069482
#
_cell.length_a   1.000
_cell.length_b   1.000
_cell.length_c   1.000
_cell.angle_alpha   90.00
_cell.angle_beta   90.00
_cell.angle_gamma   90.00
#
_symmetry.space_group_name_H-M   'P 1'
#
loop_
_entity.id
_entity.type
_entity.pdbx_description
1 polymer ?
#
loop_
_entity_poly.entity_id
_entity_poly.type
_entity_poly.pdbx_seq_one_letter_code
_entity_poly.pdbx_strand_id
1 'polypeptide(L)'
;MQRPLVITAVIIAGGSGRRMGQDIPKQFINVYDKPILIYTLEGFQNHPDIDAIEVVCLEGWQDLVWAYAKQFNIDKLKWVTPGGSTGQE
;
A
#
# COMPACT_ATOMS: atom_id res chain seq x y z
N MET A 1 5.42 15.00 25.50
CA MET A 1 4.60 13.96 25.99
C MET A 1 4.63 12.77 25.09
N GLN A 2 4.82 11.61 25.63
CA GLN A 2 4.89 10.49 24.80
C GLN A 2 3.58 9.81 24.63
N ARG A 3 3.33 9.28 23.50
CA ARG A 3 2.09 8.57 23.25
C ARG A 3 2.25 7.13 23.69
N PRO A 4 1.26 6.59 24.35
CA PRO A 4 1.34 5.21 24.82
C PRO A 4 1.10 4.18 23.73
N LEU A 5 0.59 4.59 22.56
CA LEU A 5 0.25 3.65 21.53
C LEU A 5 0.90 4.02 20.22
N VAL A 6 1.18 3.00 19.43
CA VAL A 6 1.63 3.19 18.07
C VAL A 6 0.42 2.96 17.19
N ILE A 7 0.12 3.89 16.32
CA ILE A 7 -1.02 3.78 15.43
C ILE A 7 -0.52 3.35 14.05
N THR A 8 -0.95 2.21 13.62
CA THR A 8 -0.55 1.66 12.34
C THR A 8 -1.74 1.64 11.39
N ALA A 9 -1.58 2.21 10.23
CA ALA A 9 -2.60 2.16 9.21
C ALA A 9 -2.38 0.91 8.37
N VAL A 10 -3.41 0.11 8.22
CA VAL A 10 -3.33 -1.09 7.41
C VAL A 10 -4.10 -0.85 6.13
N ILE A 11 -3.43 -0.94 5.00
CA ILE A 11 -4.03 -0.67 3.72
C ILE A 11 -4.12 -1.95 2.94
N ILE A 12 -5.32 -2.32 2.54
CA ILE A 12 -5.54 -3.53 1.78
C ILE A 12 -5.53 -3.18 0.30
N ALA A 13 -4.49 -3.60 -0.37
CA ALA A 13 -4.30 -3.27 -1.77
C ALA A 13 -4.42 -4.49 -2.65
N GLY A 14 -5.32 -5.37 -2.31
CA GLY A 14 -5.42 -6.64 -2.99
C GLY A 14 -6.50 -6.77 -4.01
N GLY A 15 -7.22 -5.74 -4.28
CA GLY A 15 -8.32 -5.85 -5.18
C GLY A 15 -7.86 -6.20 -6.57
N SER A 16 -8.56 -7.08 -7.21
CA SER A 16 -8.16 -7.49 -8.49
C SER A 16 -8.65 -6.57 -9.54
N GLY A 17 -7.86 -6.28 -10.49
CA GLY A 17 -8.26 -5.44 -11.57
C GLY A 17 -8.22 -6.16 -12.87
N ARG A 18 -8.72 -7.34 -12.92
CA ARG A 18 -8.69 -8.07 -14.15
C ARG A 18 -9.54 -7.40 -15.22
N ARG A 19 -8.93 -6.97 -16.28
CA ARG A 19 -9.60 -6.34 -17.34
C ARG A 19 -8.90 -6.58 -18.60
N MET A 20 -9.56 -7.00 -19.62
CA MET A 20 -8.94 -7.19 -20.89
C MET A 20 -7.74 -8.09 -20.84
N GLY A 21 -7.83 -9.11 -20.03
CA GLY A 21 -6.76 -10.07 -19.94
C GLY A 21 -5.58 -9.64 -19.13
N GLN A 22 -5.64 -8.49 -18.52
CA GLN A 22 -4.57 -8.04 -17.67
C GLN A 22 -4.92 -8.21 -16.24
N ASP A 23 -3.95 -8.58 -15.45
CA ASP A 23 -4.17 -8.79 -14.06
C ASP A 23 -3.45 -7.78 -13.20
N ILE A 24 -3.52 -6.55 -13.54
CA ILE A 24 -2.88 -5.51 -12.77
C ILE A 24 -3.80 -5.08 -11.66
N PRO A 25 -3.37 -5.17 -10.40
CA PRO A 25 -4.20 -4.70 -9.32
C PRO A 25 -4.50 -3.22 -9.48
N LYS A 26 -5.75 -2.83 -9.19
CA LYS A 26 -6.17 -1.46 -9.34
C LYS A 26 -5.26 -0.49 -8.68
N GLN A 27 -4.69 -0.83 -7.53
CA GLN A 27 -3.86 0.08 -6.76
C GLN A 27 -2.56 0.44 -7.46
N PHE A 28 -2.17 -0.33 -8.48
CA PHE A 28 -0.93 -0.05 -9.19
C PHE A 28 -1.14 0.67 -10.50
N ILE A 29 -2.38 1.04 -10.80
CA ILE A 29 -2.65 1.80 -12.00
C ILE A 29 -2.23 3.24 -11.76
N ASN A 30 -1.52 3.81 -12.71
CA ASN A 30 -1.03 5.17 -12.57
C ASN A 30 -2.08 6.21 -12.91
N VAL A 31 -2.07 7.27 -12.10
CA VAL A 31 -2.89 8.43 -12.38
C VAL A 31 -1.91 9.59 -12.28
N TYR A 32 -1.65 10.27 -13.36
CA TYR A 32 -0.68 11.36 -13.41
C TYR A 32 0.70 10.86 -12.95
N ASP A 33 1.11 9.72 -13.53
CA ASP A 33 2.44 9.18 -13.27
C ASP A 33 2.68 8.70 -11.85
N LYS A 34 1.64 8.47 -11.10
CA LYS A 34 1.77 8.02 -9.75
C LYS A 34 0.73 6.94 -9.50
N PRO A 35 1.11 5.78 -8.99
CA PRO A 35 0.12 4.73 -8.72
C PRO A 35 -0.93 5.18 -7.72
N ILE A 36 -2.15 4.73 -7.89
CA ILE A 36 -3.22 5.07 -6.98
C ILE A 36 -2.83 4.78 -5.54
N LEU A 37 -2.17 3.66 -5.31
CA LEU A 37 -1.74 3.28 -3.97
C LEU A 37 -0.92 4.39 -3.31
N ILE A 38 -0.06 5.05 -4.08
CA ILE A 38 0.80 6.06 -3.50
C ILE A 38 0.01 7.27 -3.03
N TYR A 39 -1.06 7.63 -3.73
CA TYR A 39 -1.90 8.74 -3.25
C TYR A 39 -2.47 8.41 -1.87
N THR A 40 -2.88 7.15 -1.68
CA THR A 40 -3.39 6.72 -0.39
C THR A 40 -2.28 6.75 0.66
N LEU A 41 -1.12 6.22 0.30
CA LEU A 41 -0.02 6.18 1.26
C LEU A 41 0.45 7.57 1.65
N GLU A 42 0.44 8.49 0.71
CA GLU A 42 0.85 9.86 1.01
C GLU A 42 -0.07 10.51 2.03
N GLY A 43 -1.36 10.19 1.95
CA GLY A 43 -2.28 10.72 2.93
C GLY A 43 -1.92 10.29 4.34
N PHE A 44 -1.55 9.02 4.49
CA PHE A 44 -1.18 8.51 5.81
C PHE A 44 0.24 8.94 6.19
N GLN A 45 1.13 9.03 5.21
CA GLN A 45 2.49 9.47 5.47
C GLN A 45 2.49 10.88 6.07
N ASN A 46 1.59 11.72 5.59
CA ASN A 46 1.54 13.09 6.06
C ASN A 46 0.64 13.29 7.27
N HIS A 47 0.05 12.24 7.78
CA HIS A 47 -0.86 12.36 8.90
C HIS A 47 -0.07 12.25 10.20
N PRO A 48 -0.13 13.28 11.05
CA PRO A 48 0.73 13.29 12.23
C PRO A 48 0.42 12.22 13.25
N ASP A 49 -0.78 11.69 13.23
CA ASP A 49 -1.15 10.67 14.21
C ASP A 49 -0.83 9.26 13.76
N ILE A 50 -0.41 9.06 12.52
CA ILE A 50 -0.09 7.74 12.03
C ILE A 50 1.41 7.51 12.20
N ASP A 51 1.77 6.44 12.87
CA ASP A 51 3.16 6.14 13.15
C ASP A 51 3.78 5.17 12.17
N ALA A 52 2.98 4.29 11.62
CA ALA A 52 3.49 3.28 10.72
C ALA A 52 2.41 2.89 9.73
N ILE A 53 2.81 2.29 8.63
CA ILE A 53 1.89 1.84 7.60
C ILE A 53 2.23 0.41 7.24
N GLU A 54 1.22 -0.41 7.10
CA GLU A 54 1.37 -1.75 6.59
C GLU A 54 0.51 -1.87 5.34
N VAL A 55 1.06 -2.42 4.26
CA VAL A 55 0.31 -2.65 3.04
C VAL A 55 0.16 -4.16 2.87
N VAL A 56 -1.07 -4.60 2.66
CA VAL A 56 -1.35 -5.99 2.38
C VAL A 56 -1.69 -6.05 0.89
N CYS A 57 -0.89 -6.77 0.13
CA CYS A 57 -1.08 -6.79 -1.32
C CYS A 57 -1.07 -8.23 -1.82
N LEU A 58 -1.32 -8.41 -3.09
CA LEU A 58 -1.27 -9.74 -3.66
C LEU A 58 0.16 -10.23 -3.67
N GLU A 59 0.30 -11.53 -3.52
CA GLU A 59 1.62 -12.12 -3.54
C GLU A 59 2.31 -11.84 -4.86
N GLY A 60 3.57 -11.50 -4.79
CA GLY A 60 4.32 -11.16 -5.99
C GLY A 60 4.42 -9.67 -6.25
N TRP A 61 3.65 -8.87 -5.55
CA TRP A 61 3.67 -7.43 -5.76
C TRP A 61 4.39 -6.68 -4.64
N GLN A 62 4.91 -7.39 -3.65
CA GLN A 62 5.53 -6.74 -2.50
C GLN A 62 6.72 -5.87 -2.90
N ASP A 63 7.57 -6.40 -3.80
CA ASP A 63 8.76 -5.65 -4.18
C ASP A 63 8.39 -4.36 -4.89
N LEU A 64 7.33 -4.39 -5.66
CA LEU A 64 6.89 -3.19 -6.35
C LEU A 64 6.38 -2.15 -5.36
N VAL A 65 5.68 -2.59 -4.32
CA VAL A 65 5.21 -1.66 -3.30
C VAL A 65 6.40 -0.99 -2.62
N TRP A 66 7.43 -1.77 -2.26
CA TRP A 66 8.61 -1.18 -1.65
C TRP A 66 9.32 -0.22 -2.58
N ALA A 67 9.39 -0.56 -3.87
CA ALA A 67 10.05 0.30 -4.82
C ALA A 67 9.34 1.64 -4.95
N TYR A 68 8.02 1.60 -5.02
CA TYR A 68 7.26 2.83 -5.10
C TYR A 68 7.36 3.64 -3.80
N ALA A 69 7.33 2.94 -2.66
CA ALA A 69 7.44 3.65 -1.39
C ALA A 69 8.76 4.40 -1.31
N LYS A 70 9.81 3.78 -1.79
CA LYS A 70 11.10 4.42 -1.78
C LYS A 70 11.12 5.60 -2.75
N GLN A 71 10.54 5.41 -3.92
CA GLN A 71 10.53 6.44 -4.93
C GLN A 71 9.78 7.69 -4.46
N PHE A 72 8.69 7.50 -3.73
CA PHE A 72 7.85 8.60 -3.29
C PHE A 72 8.02 8.95 -1.82
N ASN A 73 9.07 8.41 -1.20
CA ASN A 73 9.42 8.77 0.18
C ASN A 73 8.35 8.47 1.21
N ILE A 74 7.78 7.28 1.12
CA ILE A 74 6.79 6.86 2.11
C ILE A 74 7.56 6.23 3.26
N ASP A 75 8.05 7.07 4.15
CA ASP A 75 8.92 6.62 5.24
C ASP A 75 8.23 5.81 6.30
N LYS A 76 6.94 5.98 6.44
CA LYS A 76 6.21 5.27 7.49
C LYS A 76 5.86 3.84 7.10
N LEU A 77 6.08 3.46 5.84
CA LEU A 77 5.81 2.10 5.43
C LEU A 77 6.81 1.17 6.09
N LYS A 78 6.32 0.28 6.93
CA LYS A 78 7.16 -0.63 7.68
C LYS A 78 6.98 -2.07 7.27
N TRP A 79 5.81 -2.44 6.79
CA TRP A 79 5.54 -3.81 6.43
C TRP A 79 4.76 -3.90 5.14
N VAL A 80 5.14 -4.85 4.29
CA VAL A 80 4.38 -5.18 3.10
C VAL A 80 4.21 -6.69 3.14
N THR A 81 2.97 -7.14 3.26
CA THR A 81 2.71 -8.56 3.43
C THR A 81 1.80 -9.04 2.33
N PRO A 82 1.96 -10.28 1.90
CA PRO A 82 1.04 -10.84 0.93
C PRO A 82 -0.22 -11.28 1.64
N GLY A 83 -1.35 -11.09 1.02
CA GLY A 83 -2.55 -11.53 1.66
C GLY A 83 -3.69 -11.65 0.73
N GLY A 84 -4.67 -12.40 1.15
CA GLY A 84 -5.92 -12.40 0.47
C GLY A 84 -5.93 -12.86 -0.96
N SER A 85 -4.95 -13.56 -1.35
CA SER A 85 -4.92 -13.91 -2.71
C SER A 85 -6.06 -14.78 -3.09
N THR A 86 -6.61 -15.46 -2.18
CA THR A 86 -7.66 -16.27 -2.51
C THR A 86 -8.83 -15.69 -2.09
N GLY A 87 -8.93 -14.74 -2.01
CA GLY A 87 -10.09 -14.30 -1.71
C GLY A 87 -10.94 -15.19 -0.97
N GLN A 88 -10.81 -15.93 -0.70
CA GLN A 88 -11.59 -16.56 -0.01
C GLN A 88 -11.37 -16.57 1.09
N GLU A 89 -11.08 -16.37 1.39
CA GLU A 89 -10.81 -16.09 2.24
C GLU A 89 -11.11 -15.44 2.40
#